data_743fb0fd0a07c4adf9b46d495dce6a64
#
_entry.id   743fb0fd0a07c4adf9b46d495dce6a64
#
_cell.length_a   1.000
_cell.length_b   1.000
_cell.length_c   1.000
_cell.angle_alpha   90.00
_cell.angle_beta   90.00
_cell.angle_gamma   90.00
#
_symmetry.space_group_name_H-M   'P 1'
#
loop_
_entity.id
_entity.type
_entity.pdbx_description
1 polymer ?
#
loop_
_entity_poly.entity_id
_entity_poly.type
_entity_poly.pdbx_seq_one_letter_code
_entity_poly.pdbx_strand_id
1 'polypeptide(L)'
;MKKMKYGIFALLACSTMILTGCFNLDEEPYSEITEESFIPTEQDAAALMAKAYTPLRFIYDWYGYFDLQEESGDIIITPTRPNGWDDGGVYRAMHQHTWHDRSGQPDNTYWYCFEGINTANRVKAQLDNDELPVGDLKEPMIAELRAIRALWYYMLLDNFGNVPIVTTWSDEVPTQSTRQEVYDFVIKELTEALPGLSDANDGTTYGRMNKWAALACLTRVYLNAEVYTGTPAWDKVVETADQIINSGIFELAKDFSDNFTPEMDYSNNKEVIFAVVYDRLYGG
;
A
#
# COMPACT_ATOMS: atom_id res chain seq x y z
N MET A 1 -7.17 40.92 -68.89
CA MET A 1 -5.93 40.36 -68.32
C MET A 1 -5.37 41.14 -67.10
N LYS A 2 -5.43 42.45 -67.02
CA LYS A 2 -4.93 43.22 -65.83
C LYS A 2 -5.74 42.98 -64.57
N LYS A 3 -7.07 42.92 -64.60
CA LYS A 3 -7.94 42.68 -63.44
C LYS A 3 -7.76 41.30 -62.81
N MET A 4 -7.41 40.29 -63.60
CA MET A 4 -7.18 38.92 -63.11
C MET A 4 -5.85 38.77 -62.36
N LYS A 5 -4.83 39.55 -62.69
CA LYS A 5 -3.54 39.60 -62.02
C LYS A 5 -3.65 40.17 -60.57
N TYR A 6 -4.50 41.21 -60.40
CA TYR A 6 -4.73 41.76 -59.03
C TYR A 6 -5.54 40.84 -58.11
N GLY A 7 -6.48 40.04 -58.63
CA GLY A 7 -7.22 39.05 -57.88
C GLY A 7 -6.33 37.95 -57.36
N ILE A 8 -5.38 37.45 -58.16
CA ILE A 8 -4.44 36.39 -57.75
C ILE A 8 -3.44 36.95 -56.72
N PHE A 9 -2.97 38.17 -56.84
CA PHE A 9 -2.09 38.80 -55.86
C PHE A 9 -2.81 39.04 -54.52
N ALA A 10 -4.06 39.49 -54.54
CA ALA A 10 -4.87 39.64 -53.33
C ALA A 10 -5.15 38.31 -52.65
N LEU A 11 -5.40 37.22 -53.38
CA LEU A 11 -5.58 35.86 -52.80
C LEU A 11 -4.27 35.33 -52.18
N LEU A 12 -3.11 35.57 -52.85
CA LEU A 12 -1.81 35.18 -52.29
C LEU A 12 -1.45 35.97 -51.01
N ALA A 13 -1.75 37.27 -50.97
CA ALA A 13 -1.52 38.11 -49.80
C ALA A 13 -2.45 37.75 -48.61
N CYS A 14 -3.71 37.35 -48.84
CA CYS A 14 -4.58 36.84 -47.79
C CYS A 14 -4.14 35.47 -47.30
N SER A 15 -3.62 34.57 -48.14
CA SER A 15 -3.15 33.24 -47.68
C SER A 15 -1.87 33.32 -46.84
N THR A 16 -1.02 34.35 -47.05
CA THR A 16 0.17 34.53 -46.20
C THR A 16 -0.15 35.15 -44.84
N MET A 17 -1.25 35.89 -44.68
CA MET A 17 -1.66 36.43 -43.39
C MET A 17 -2.30 35.37 -42.48
N ILE A 18 -2.80 34.26 -43.01
CA ILE A 18 -3.38 33.15 -42.23
C ILE A 18 -2.27 32.29 -41.62
N LEU A 19 -1.03 32.36 -42.11
CA LEU A 19 0.09 31.55 -41.62
C LEU A 19 0.91 32.25 -40.50
N THR A 20 0.56 33.46 -40.11
CA THR A 20 1.19 34.16 -38.98
C THR A 20 0.36 34.12 -37.70
N GLY A 21 -0.47 33.11 -37.51
CA GLY A 21 -1.03 32.82 -36.22
C GLY A 21 0.12 32.48 -35.26
N CYS A 22 0.12 33.07 -34.09
CA CYS A 22 1.06 32.72 -33.02
C CYS A 22 0.95 31.24 -32.72
N PHE A 23 1.89 30.45 -33.22
CA PHE A 23 2.06 29.03 -32.87
C PHE A 23 2.85 28.91 -31.55
N ASN A 24 2.51 29.71 -30.55
CA ASN A 24 2.95 29.35 -29.19
C ASN A 24 1.88 28.41 -28.63
N LEU A 25 2.14 27.12 -28.72
CA LEU A 25 1.35 26.05 -28.16
C LEU A 25 1.85 25.67 -26.74
N ASP A 26 2.76 26.47 -26.19
CA ASP A 26 3.19 26.30 -24.81
C ASP A 26 2.03 26.74 -23.91
N GLU A 27 1.33 25.76 -23.36
CA GLU A 27 0.31 25.99 -22.36
C GLU A 27 0.98 26.39 -21.04
N GLU A 28 0.77 27.62 -20.59
CA GLU A 28 1.10 28.02 -19.23
C GLU A 28 -0.13 27.73 -18.35
N PRO A 29 -0.13 26.64 -17.55
CA PRO A 29 -1.23 26.33 -16.64
C PRO A 29 -1.21 27.33 -15.48
N TYR A 30 -2.08 28.33 -15.52
CA TYR A 30 -2.21 29.34 -14.46
C TYR A 30 -2.97 28.84 -13.20
N SER A 31 -3.63 27.69 -13.26
CA SER A 31 -4.50 27.17 -12.20
C SER A 31 -4.13 25.76 -11.71
N GLU A 32 -3.14 25.14 -12.30
CA GLU A 32 -2.70 23.80 -11.94
C GLU A 32 -1.21 23.78 -11.59
N ILE A 33 -0.86 23.04 -10.55
CA ILE A 33 0.54 22.74 -10.21
C ILE A 33 0.98 21.64 -11.17
N THR A 34 1.89 21.96 -12.09
CA THR A 34 2.50 20.96 -12.97
C THR A 34 3.65 20.26 -12.26
N GLU A 35 4.05 19.09 -12.75
CA GLU A 35 5.19 18.34 -12.22
C GLU A 35 6.48 19.19 -12.26
N GLU A 36 6.66 20.04 -13.27
CA GLU A 36 7.80 20.96 -13.41
C GLU A 36 7.76 22.15 -12.45
N SER A 37 6.58 22.58 -12.03
CA SER A 37 6.38 23.71 -11.11
C SER A 37 6.24 23.31 -9.65
N PHE A 38 6.09 22.00 -9.36
CA PHE A 38 5.96 21.46 -8.02
C PHE A 38 7.34 21.38 -7.35
N ILE A 39 7.52 22.16 -6.31
CA ILE A 39 8.70 22.07 -5.43
C ILE A 39 8.27 21.37 -4.16
N PRO A 40 8.64 20.08 -3.96
CA PRO A 40 8.23 19.33 -2.80
C PRO A 40 8.83 19.89 -1.52
N THR A 41 8.08 19.77 -0.43
CA THR A 41 8.51 20.10 0.93
C THR A 41 8.68 18.80 1.75
N GLU A 42 9.27 18.89 2.95
CA GLU A 42 9.34 17.76 3.88
C GLU A 42 7.94 17.26 4.28
N GLN A 43 6.96 18.16 4.37
CA GLN A 43 5.57 17.79 4.64
C GLN A 43 4.94 17.02 3.48
N ASP A 44 5.29 17.36 2.24
CA ASP A 44 4.84 16.61 1.06
C ASP A 44 5.43 15.20 1.06
N ALA A 45 6.69 15.05 1.44
CA ALA A 45 7.32 13.74 1.59
C ALA A 45 6.60 12.87 2.63
N ALA A 46 6.22 13.44 3.79
CA ALA A 46 5.43 12.73 4.80
C ALA A 46 4.03 12.32 4.27
N ALA A 47 3.38 13.20 3.50
CA ALA A 47 2.08 12.90 2.87
C ALA A 47 2.19 11.80 1.80
N LEU A 48 3.27 11.78 1.02
CA LEU A 48 3.55 10.72 0.04
C LEU A 48 3.80 9.39 0.74
N MET A 49 4.54 9.38 1.85
CA MET A 49 4.73 8.20 2.69
C MET A 49 3.39 7.64 3.20
N ALA A 50 2.54 8.52 3.75
CA ALA A 50 1.23 8.13 4.27
C ALA A 50 0.34 7.46 3.20
N LYS A 51 0.50 7.86 1.93
CA LYS A 51 -0.25 7.29 0.81
C LYS A 51 0.03 5.79 0.60
N ALA A 52 1.21 5.28 0.98
CA ALA A 52 1.52 3.86 0.93
C ALA A 52 0.73 3.02 1.96
N TYR A 53 0.18 3.66 3.00
CA TYR A 53 -0.65 3.04 4.03
C TYR A 53 -2.15 3.14 3.74
N THR A 54 -2.57 4.11 2.95
CA THR A 54 -4.00 4.39 2.69
C THR A 54 -4.78 3.14 2.26
N PRO A 55 -4.24 2.25 1.39
CA PRO A 55 -4.97 1.05 0.99
C PRO A 55 -5.22 0.05 2.14
N LEU A 56 -4.53 0.15 3.29
CA LEU A 56 -4.83 -0.72 4.44
C LEU A 56 -6.25 -0.56 4.98
N ARG A 57 -6.90 0.59 4.72
CA ARG A 57 -8.28 0.82 5.15
C ARG A 57 -9.28 -0.10 4.48
N PHE A 58 -8.97 -0.65 3.30
CA PHE A 58 -9.83 -1.62 2.63
C PHE A 58 -9.95 -2.96 3.38
N ILE A 59 -9.13 -3.20 4.40
CA ILE A 59 -9.17 -4.44 5.18
C ILE A 59 -10.60 -4.75 5.66
N TYR A 60 -11.33 -3.73 6.11
CA TYR A 60 -12.72 -3.84 6.56
C TYR A 60 -13.74 -3.24 5.59
N ASP A 61 -13.32 -2.92 4.38
CA ASP A 61 -14.23 -2.44 3.35
C ASP A 61 -15.04 -3.61 2.74
N TRP A 62 -16.10 -3.29 2.04
CA TRP A 62 -16.94 -4.25 1.33
C TRP A 62 -16.12 -5.07 0.32
N TYR A 63 -16.21 -6.38 0.42
CA TYR A 63 -15.36 -7.31 -0.32
C TYR A 63 -13.85 -7.07 -0.08
N GLY A 64 -13.50 -6.67 1.14
CA GLY A 64 -12.13 -6.42 1.53
C GLY A 64 -11.38 -7.68 1.97
N TYR A 65 -10.20 -7.43 2.50
CA TYR A 65 -9.31 -8.48 3.01
C TYR A 65 -9.92 -9.30 4.15
N PHE A 66 -10.65 -8.63 5.07
CA PHE A 66 -11.33 -9.30 6.19
C PHE A 66 -12.37 -10.32 5.68
N ASP A 67 -13.20 -9.91 4.73
CA ASP A 67 -14.20 -10.82 4.13
C ASP A 67 -13.53 -12.03 3.47
N LEU A 68 -12.39 -11.80 2.76
CA LEU A 68 -11.65 -12.88 2.12
C LEU A 68 -11.13 -13.91 3.14
N GLN A 69 -10.57 -13.46 4.26
CA GLN A 69 -9.94 -14.31 5.27
C GLN A 69 -10.97 -15.02 6.14
N GLU A 70 -11.93 -14.29 6.69
CA GLU A 70 -12.82 -14.80 7.73
C GLU A 70 -13.96 -15.65 7.18
N GLU A 71 -14.49 -15.30 5.99
CA GLU A 71 -15.53 -16.11 5.33
C GLU A 71 -14.96 -17.42 4.76
N SER A 72 -13.74 -17.38 4.19
CA SER A 72 -13.09 -18.60 3.71
C SER A 72 -12.48 -19.45 4.83
N GLY A 73 -12.20 -18.83 5.99
CA GLY A 73 -11.68 -19.51 7.17
C GLY A 73 -12.75 -20.13 8.07
N ASP A 74 -14.02 -20.09 7.69
CA ASP A 74 -15.17 -20.61 8.47
C ASP A 74 -15.38 -19.94 9.85
N ILE A 75 -14.77 -18.77 10.09
CA ILE A 75 -14.94 -18.03 11.34
C ILE A 75 -16.23 -17.20 11.31
N ILE A 76 -16.57 -16.68 10.12
CA ILE A 76 -17.78 -15.92 9.87
C ILE A 76 -18.58 -16.62 8.76
N ILE A 77 -19.89 -16.52 8.86
CA ILE A 77 -20.81 -16.92 7.81
C ILE A 77 -21.83 -15.82 7.56
N THR A 78 -21.91 -15.36 6.32
CA THR A 78 -22.87 -14.34 5.89
C THR A 78 -23.92 -14.97 4.97
N PRO A 79 -25.12 -15.31 5.52
CA PRO A 79 -26.15 -15.98 4.73
C PRO A 79 -26.91 -14.99 3.85
N THR A 80 -27.18 -15.39 2.61
CA THR A 80 -28.12 -14.69 1.72
C THR A 80 -29.52 -14.67 2.34
N ARG A 81 -30.18 -13.50 2.37
CA ARG A 81 -31.49 -13.30 3.00
C ARG A 81 -32.53 -12.95 1.94
N PRO A 82 -33.53 -13.83 1.67
CA PRO A 82 -34.50 -13.64 0.58
C PRO A 82 -35.36 -12.36 0.68
N ASN A 83 -35.59 -11.87 1.90
CA ASN A 83 -36.42 -10.68 2.18
C ASN A 83 -35.62 -9.57 2.86
N GLY A 84 -34.36 -9.46 2.58
CA GLY A 84 -33.45 -8.47 3.14
C GLY A 84 -32.31 -8.18 2.17
N TRP A 85 -31.11 -8.19 2.69
CA TRP A 85 -29.94 -8.00 1.87
C TRP A 85 -29.58 -9.28 1.09
N ASP A 86 -29.48 -9.14 -0.23
CA ASP A 86 -29.08 -10.22 -1.16
C ASP A 86 -27.76 -9.82 -1.82
N ASP A 87 -26.71 -10.56 -1.46
CA ASP A 87 -25.34 -10.38 -1.97
C ASP A 87 -25.08 -11.14 -3.29
N GLY A 88 -26.09 -11.76 -3.88
CA GLY A 88 -25.91 -12.65 -5.02
C GLY A 88 -25.18 -13.96 -4.69
N GLY A 89 -24.96 -14.26 -3.41
CA GLY A 89 -24.32 -15.49 -2.92
C GLY A 89 -22.79 -15.44 -2.90
N VAL A 90 -22.17 -14.25 -3.01
CA VAL A 90 -20.70 -14.12 -3.05
C VAL A 90 -20.06 -14.54 -1.74
N TYR A 91 -20.62 -14.17 -0.58
CA TYR A 91 -20.11 -14.61 0.72
C TYR A 91 -20.27 -16.13 0.93
N ARG A 92 -21.40 -16.69 0.48
CA ARG A 92 -21.57 -18.13 0.50
C ARG A 92 -20.54 -18.85 -0.39
N ALA A 93 -20.17 -18.25 -1.51
CA ALA A 93 -19.13 -18.80 -2.39
C ALA A 93 -17.76 -18.81 -1.69
N MET A 94 -17.44 -17.79 -0.87
CA MET A 94 -16.24 -17.77 -0.03
C MET A 94 -16.25 -18.94 0.97
N HIS A 95 -17.31 -19.06 1.78
CA HIS A 95 -17.48 -20.15 2.74
C HIS A 95 -17.44 -21.55 2.08
N GLN A 96 -18.01 -21.71 0.89
CA GLN A 96 -18.03 -22.98 0.17
C GLN A 96 -16.75 -23.24 -0.66
N HIS A 97 -15.78 -22.32 -0.67
CA HIS A 97 -14.58 -22.39 -1.48
C HIS A 97 -14.87 -22.57 -2.98
N THR A 98 -15.91 -21.87 -3.46
CA THR A 98 -16.35 -21.91 -4.85
C THR A 98 -16.18 -20.57 -5.57
N TRP A 99 -15.30 -19.71 -5.05
CA TRP A 99 -14.92 -18.46 -5.71
C TRP A 99 -14.22 -18.72 -7.05
N HIS A 100 -14.13 -17.70 -7.84
CA HIS A 100 -13.46 -17.70 -9.12
C HIS A 100 -12.63 -16.42 -9.32
N ASP A 101 -11.94 -16.32 -10.44
CA ASP A 101 -11.04 -15.23 -10.80
C ASP A 101 -11.69 -13.82 -10.86
N ARG A 102 -13.02 -13.73 -10.81
CA ARG A 102 -13.79 -12.47 -10.80
C ARG A 102 -14.59 -12.28 -9.51
N SER A 103 -14.30 -13.04 -8.49
CA SER A 103 -14.89 -12.81 -7.16
C SER A 103 -14.31 -11.55 -6.55
N GLY A 104 -15.17 -10.69 -5.98
CA GLY A 104 -14.77 -9.36 -5.53
C GLY A 104 -13.70 -9.36 -4.43
N GLN A 105 -13.80 -10.29 -3.47
CA GLN A 105 -12.87 -10.36 -2.34
C GLN A 105 -11.41 -10.64 -2.77
N PRO A 106 -11.11 -11.67 -3.57
CA PRO A 106 -9.74 -11.88 -4.04
C PRO A 106 -9.29 -10.78 -5.02
N ASP A 107 -10.18 -10.29 -5.91
CA ASP A 107 -9.83 -9.24 -6.87
C ASP A 107 -9.44 -7.93 -6.17
N ASN A 108 -10.27 -7.45 -5.25
CA ASN A 108 -10.00 -6.25 -4.48
C ASN A 108 -8.73 -6.39 -3.63
N THR A 109 -8.56 -7.54 -2.94
CA THR A 109 -7.37 -7.78 -2.12
C THR A 109 -6.10 -7.69 -2.94
N TYR A 110 -6.08 -8.32 -4.12
CA TYR A 110 -4.95 -8.27 -5.03
C TYR A 110 -4.65 -6.83 -5.49
N TRP A 111 -5.69 -6.12 -5.91
CA TRP A 111 -5.58 -4.77 -6.43
C TRP A 111 -5.04 -3.78 -5.38
N TYR A 112 -5.61 -3.77 -4.18
CA TYR A 112 -5.18 -2.86 -3.10
C TYR A 112 -3.77 -3.16 -2.59
N CYS A 113 -3.38 -4.43 -2.54
CA CYS A 113 -2.00 -4.78 -2.21
C CYS A 113 -1.01 -4.20 -3.23
N PHE A 114 -1.30 -4.33 -4.52
CA PHE A 114 -0.44 -3.76 -5.55
C PHE A 114 -0.50 -2.23 -5.62
N GLU A 115 -1.62 -1.60 -5.27
CA GLU A 115 -1.68 -0.14 -5.09
C GLU A 115 -0.70 0.33 -4.01
N GLY A 116 -0.70 -0.33 -2.85
CA GLY A 116 0.26 -0.04 -1.77
C GLY A 116 1.71 -0.27 -2.18
N ILE A 117 2.00 -1.40 -2.85
CA ILE A 117 3.33 -1.73 -3.37
C ILE A 117 3.82 -0.69 -4.38
N ASN A 118 2.99 -0.35 -5.37
CA ASN A 118 3.33 0.62 -6.41
C ASN A 118 3.58 2.01 -5.82
N THR A 119 2.77 2.41 -4.85
CA THR A 119 2.97 3.67 -4.13
C THR A 119 4.30 3.66 -3.37
N ALA A 120 4.61 2.59 -2.63
CA ALA A 120 5.87 2.46 -1.91
C ALA A 120 7.08 2.49 -2.88
N ASN A 121 6.99 1.81 -4.03
CA ASN A 121 8.04 1.82 -5.04
C ASN A 121 8.26 3.22 -5.64
N ARG A 122 7.18 3.94 -5.95
CA ARG A 122 7.25 5.29 -6.50
C ARG A 122 7.90 6.28 -5.53
N VAL A 123 7.44 6.30 -4.27
CA VAL A 123 7.99 7.22 -3.26
C VAL A 123 9.45 6.87 -2.96
N LYS A 124 9.78 5.56 -2.89
CA LYS A 124 11.16 5.12 -2.75
C LYS A 124 12.04 5.60 -3.91
N ALA A 125 11.56 5.52 -5.15
CA ALA A 125 12.32 6.01 -6.31
C ALA A 125 12.57 7.52 -6.23
N GLN A 126 11.59 8.32 -5.79
CA GLN A 126 11.77 9.75 -5.57
C GLN A 126 12.82 10.06 -4.47
N LEU A 127 12.84 9.26 -3.40
CA LEU A 127 13.86 9.36 -2.35
C LEU A 127 15.24 8.97 -2.88
N ASP A 128 15.34 7.84 -3.61
CA ASP A 128 16.61 7.38 -4.18
C ASP A 128 17.24 8.42 -5.12
N ASN A 129 16.41 9.12 -5.88
CA ASN A 129 16.80 10.17 -6.84
C ASN A 129 17.00 11.57 -6.21
N ASP A 130 16.88 11.69 -4.87
CA ASP A 130 16.98 12.98 -4.15
C ASP A 130 15.93 14.03 -4.61
N GLU A 131 14.78 13.58 -5.09
CA GLU A 131 13.68 14.46 -5.51
C GLU A 131 12.89 15.05 -4.33
N LEU A 132 13.02 14.46 -3.14
CA LEU A 132 12.34 14.90 -1.91
C LEU A 132 13.34 15.47 -0.91
N PRO A 133 13.12 16.67 -0.36
CA PRO A 133 14.07 17.39 0.50
C PRO A 133 13.97 16.91 1.96
N VAL A 134 14.32 15.66 2.23
CA VAL A 134 14.13 15.00 3.54
C VAL A 134 15.43 14.90 4.38
N GLY A 135 16.59 15.24 3.81
CA GLY A 135 17.87 15.23 4.52
C GLY A 135 18.17 13.87 5.19
N ASP A 136 18.48 13.92 6.48
CA ASP A 136 18.84 12.73 7.28
C ASP A 136 17.67 11.74 7.46
N LEU A 137 16.44 12.11 7.12
CA LEU A 137 15.27 11.23 7.19
C LEU A 137 15.20 10.28 5.99
N LYS A 138 16.03 10.43 4.95
CA LYS A 138 16.01 9.61 3.73
C LYS A 138 16.07 8.11 4.04
N GLU A 139 17.11 7.68 4.73
CA GLU A 139 17.30 6.25 5.04
C GLU A 139 16.22 5.66 5.94
N PRO A 140 15.78 6.33 7.04
CA PRO A 140 14.61 5.90 7.80
C PRO A 140 13.33 5.78 6.97
N MET A 141 13.06 6.73 6.08
CA MET A 141 11.88 6.69 5.20
C MET A 141 11.96 5.54 4.20
N ILE A 142 13.13 5.26 3.63
CA ILE A 142 13.33 4.10 2.73
C ILE A 142 13.11 2.79 3.51
N ALA A 143 13.63 2.68 4.74
CA ALA A 143 13.41 1.51 5.58
C ALA A 143 11.91 1.28 5.86
N GLU A 144 11.18 2.34 6.17
CA GLU A 144 9.73 2.27 6.41
C GLU A 144 8.95 1.88 5.15
N LEU A 145 9.30 2.44 3.97
CA LEU A 145 8.69 2.05 2.69
C LEU A 145 8.96 0.59 2.33
N ARG A 146 10.13 0.07 2.65
CA ARG A 146 10.43 -1.35 2.49
C ARG A 146 9.59 -2.22 3.43
N ALA A 147 9.46 -1.80 4.68
CA ALA A 147 8.66 -2.52 5.68
C ALA A 147 7.17 -2.57 5.33
N ILE A 148 6.56 -1.46 4.91
CA ILE A 148 5.16 -1.45 4.46
C ILE A 148 4.98 -2.25 3.17
N ARG A 149 5.91 -2.18 2.22
CA ARG A 149 5.88 -3.02 1.01
C ARG A 149 5.94 -4.50 1.36
N ALA A 150 6.76 -4.88 2.32
CA ALA A 150 6.83 -6.25 2.80
C ALA A 150 5.53 -6.72 3.46
N LEU A 151 4.83 -5.84 4.19
CA LEU A 151 3.50 -6.14 4.74
C LEU A 151 2.49 -6.45 3.62
N TRP A 152 2.48 -5.64 2.55
CA TRP A 152 1.65 -5.90 1.37
C TRP A 152 1.98 -7.24 0.70
N TYR A 153 3.28 -7.54 0.55
CA TYR A 153 3.71 -8.83 0.01
C TYR A 153 3.40 -10.01 0.94
N TYR A 154 3.40 -9.82 2.25
CA TYR A 154 2.93 -10.83 3.19
C TYR A 154 1.44 -11.14 2.96
N MET A 155 0.60 -10.14 2.79
CA MET A 155 -0.82 -10.34 2.47
C MET A 155 -1.01 -11.07 1.13
N LEU A 156 -0.21 -10.74 0.12
CA LEU A 156 -0.23 -11.45 -1.17
C LEU A 156 0.29 -12.89 -1.06
N LEU A 157 1.36 -13.11 -0.32
CA LEU A 157 1.92 -14.44 -0.06
C LEU A 157 0.91 -15.37 0.60
N ASP A 158 0.22 -14.85 1.62
CA ASP A 158 -0.74 -15.61 2.42
C ASP A 158 -1.98 -16.01 1.60
N ASN A 159 -2.49 -15.11 0.77
CA ASN A 159 -3.72 -15.33 0.02
C ASN A 159 -3.51 -15.97 -1.37
N PHE A 160 -2.41 -15.64 -2.05
CA PHE A 160 -2.21 -16.05 -3.45
C PHE A 160 -0.96 -16.92 -3.66
N GLY A 161 0.01 -16.83 -2.80
CA GLY A 161 1.26 -17.57 -2.88
C GLY A 161 2.17 -17.08 -4.01
N ASN A 162 1.89 -17.47 -5.24
CA ASN A 162 2.67 -17.10 -6.42
C ASN A 162 2.19 -15.75 -6.97
N VAL A 163 3.00 -14.71 -6.81
CA VAL A 163 2.70 -13.36 -7.30
C VAL A 163 3.95 -12.71 -7.90
N PRO A 164 3.82 -11.72 -8.79
CA PRO A 164 5.00 -11.02 -9.29
C PRO A 164 5.64 -10.16 -8.19
N ILE A 165 6.98 -10.15 -8.14
CA ILE A 165 7.77 -9.27 -7.27
C ILE A 165 8.16 -8.03 -8.06
N VAL A 166 7.58 -6.88 -7.68
CA VAL A 166 7.83 -5.57 -8.30
C VAL A 166 8.49 -4.66 -7.26
N THR A 167 9.71 -4.25 -7.53
CA THR A 167 10.51 -3.41 -6.61
C THR A 167 10.84 -2.03 -7.17
N THR A 168 10.49 -1.80 -8.42
CA THR A 168 10.75 -0.56 -9.15
C THR A 168 9.45 0.03 -9.69
N TRP A 169 9.46 1.33 -9.86
CA TRP A 169 8.41 2.02 -10.60
C TRP A 169 8.75 1.98 -12.09
N SER A 170 8.08 1.12 -12.85
CA SER A 170 8.30 0.96 -14.31
C SER A 170 7.03 0.44 -15.00
N ASP A 171 6.97 0.63 -16.32
CA ASP A 171 5.89 0.13 -17.18
C ASP A 171 6.13 -1.31 -17.66
N GLU A 172 7.18 -1.98 -17.19
CA GLU A 172 7.49 -3.35 -17.56
C GLU A 172 6.44 -4.31 -16.98
N VAL A 173 5.94 -5.23 -17.80
CA VAL A 173 5.04 -6.27 -17.34
C VAL A 173 5.82 -7.29 -16.52
N PRO A 174 5.57 -7.41 -15.20
CA PRO A 174 6.35 -8.31 -14.38
C PRO A 174 5.97 -9.77 -14.62
N THR A 175 6.94 -10.67 -14.40
CA THR A 175 6.71 -12.12 -14.41
C THR A 175 6.30 -12.61 -13.03
N GLN A 176 5.50 -13.66 -12.98
CA GLN A 176 5.10 -14.32 -11.73
C GLN A 176 6.32 -14.97 -11.05
N SER A 177 6.44 -14.72 -9.74
CA SER A 177 7.40 -15.40 -8.86
C SER A 177 6.72 -16.57 -8.13
N THR A 178 7.53 -17.52 -7.70
CA THR A 178 7.07 -18.65 -6.88
C THR A 178 6.76 -18.20 -5.45
N ARG A 179 5.93 -18.96 -4.74
CA ARG A 179 5.64 -18.73 -3.31
C ARG A 179 6.91 -18.65 -2.45
N GLN A 180 7.89 -19.51 -2.75
CA GLN A 180 9.18 -19.50 -2.06
C GLN A 180 9.93 -18.16 -2.28
N GLU A 181 10.00 -17.70 -3.52
CA GLU A 181 10.66 -16.41 -3.84
C GLU A 181 9.95 -15.24 -3.16
N VAL A 182 8.62 -15.25 -3.10
CA VAL A 182 7.86 -14.21 -2.41
C VAL A 182 8.10 -14.26 -0.90
N TYR A 183 8.14 -15.46 -0.29
CA TYR A 183 8.49 -15.63 1.10
C TYR A 183 9.90 -15.08 1.40
N ASP A 184 10.90 -15.48 0.62
CA ASP A 184 12.28 -15.02 0.78
C ASP A 184 12.40 -13.51 0.62
N PHE A 185 11.65 -12.94 -0.32
CA PHE A 185 11.57 -11.49 -0.53
C PHE A 185 11.01 -10.75 0.69
N VAL A 186 9.90 -11.21 1.27
CA VAL A 186 9.30 -10.61 2.47
C VAL A 186 10.28 -10.62 3.63
N ILE A 187 10.91 -11.76 3.89
CA ILE A 187 11.95 -11.90 4.95
C ILE A 187 13.09 -10.92 4.72
N LYS A 188 13.61 -10.87 3.49
CA LYS A 188 14.71 -9.97 3.13
C LYS A 188 14.34 -8.50 3.36
N GLU A 189 13.19 -8.07 2.84
CA GLU A 189 12.74 -6.68 2.96
C GLU A 189 12.61 -6.24 4.42
N LEU A 190 11.95 -7.04 5.25
CA LEU A 190 11.79 -6.75 6.67
C LEU A 190 13.13 -6.76 7.43
N THR A 191 13.96 -7.79 7.20
CA THR A 191 15.24 -7.92 7.91
C THR A 191 16.19 -6.77 7.57
N GLU A 192 16.27 -6.39 6.30
CA GLU A 192 17.12 -5.29 5.86
C GLU A 192 16.57 -3.90 6.24
N ALA A 193 15.25 -3.78 6.48
CA ALA A 193 14.65 -2.55 6.95
C ALA A 193 14.86 -2.32 8.46
N LEU A 194 14.91 -3.37 9.28
CA LEU A 194 14.95 -3.27 10.75
C LEU A 194 15.95 -2.25 11.30
N PRO A 195 17.22 -2.16 10.82
CA PRO A 195 18.19 -1.21 11.38
C PRO A 195 17.83 0.26 11.17
N GLY A 196 17.04 0.57 10.13
CA GLY A 196 16.59 1.93 9.79
C GLY A 196 15.24 2.31 10.38
N LEU A 197 14.50 1.36 10.96
CA LEU A 197 13.20 1.62 11.56
C LEU A 197 13.30 2.19 12.96
N SER A 198 12.39 3.11 13.28
CA SER A 198 12.27 3.66 14.64
C SER A 198 11.89 2.56 15.63
N ASP A 199 12.50 2.56 16.81
CA ASP A 199 12.14 1.73 17.95
C ASP A 199 11.18 2.45 18.94
N ALA A 200 10.76 3.67 18.63
CA ALA A 200 9.74 4.37 19.39
C ALA A 200 8.37 3.66 19.23
N ASN A 201 7.58 3.72 20.32
CA ASN A 201 6.18 3.28 20.32
C ASN A 201 5.34 4.39 20.96
N ASP A 202 5.11 5.44 20.22
CA ASP A 202 4.41 6.66 20.65
C ASP A 202 3.64 7.29 19.49
N GLY A 203 3.12 8.50 19.68
CA GLY A 203 2.36 9.23 18.66
C GLY A 203 3.12 9.51 17.36
N THR A 204 4.45 9.46 17.36
CA THR A 204 5.25 9.68 16.15
C THR A 204 5.29 8.47 15.23
N THR A 205 5.06 7.27 15.78
CA THR A 205 5.06 5.99 15.07
C THR A 205 3.70 5.30 15.03
N TYR A 206 2.67 5.93 15.63
CA TYR A 206 1.32 5.37 15.62
C TYR A 206 0.78 5.23 14.18
N GLY A 207 0.33 4.02 13.83
CA GLY A 207 -0.13 3.68 12.49
C GLY A 207 0.97 3.57 11.43
N ARG A 208 2.25 3.53 11.83
CA ARG A 208 3.41 3.43 10.94
C ARG A 208 4.18 2.13 11.19
N MET A 209 4.89 1.67 10.14
CA MET A 209 5.79 0.52 10.25
C MET A 209 7.05 0.93 11.02
N ASN A 210 7.05 0.66 12.32
CA ASN A 210 8.21 0.77 13.18
C ASN A 210 8.91 -0.60 13.34
N LYS A 211 9.99 -0.66 14.10
CA LYS A 211 10.74 -1.89 14.38
C LYS A 211 9.85 -3.01 14.93
N TRP A 212 8.91 -2.67 15.80
CA TRP A 212 8.04 -3.64 16.47
C TRP A 212 7.00 -4.23 15.52
N ALA A 213 6.40 -3.41 14.68
CA ALA A 213 5.50 -3.85 13.63
C ALA A 213 6.20 -4.77 12.61
N ALA A 214 7.45 -4.43 12.24
CA ALA A 214 8.24 -5.26 11.34
C ALA A 214 8.61 -6.61 11.98
N LEU A 215 8.99 -6.64 13.27
CA LEU A 215 9.25 -7.88 14.01
C LEU A 215 7.98 -8.73 14.16
N ALA A 216 6.83 -8.12 14.43
CA ALA A 216 5.56 -8.84 14.51
C ALA A 216 5.17 -9.45 13.15
N CYS A 217 5.38 -8.73 12.05
CA CYS A 217 5.19 -9.25 10.71
C CYS A 217 6.13 -10.43 10.42
N LEU A 218 7.43 -10.31 10.72
CA LEU A 218 8.40 -11.39 10.60
C LEU A 218 7.99 -12.63 11.41
N THR A 219 7.54 -12.44 12.65
CA THR A 219 7.06 -13.53 13.50
C THR A 219 5.93 -14.30 12.83
N ARG A 220 4.96 -13.60 12.24
CA ARG A 220 3.84 -14.23 11.51
C ARG A 220 4.30 -14.96 10.25
N VAL A 221 5.21 -14.36 9.48
CA VAL A 221 5.75 -14.97 8.27
C VAL A 221 6.53 -16.24 8.61
N TYR A 222 7.36 -16.23 9.65
CA TYR A 222 8.09 -17.41 10.12
C TYR A 222 7.17 -18.49 10.70
N LEU A 223 6.09 -18.09 11.39
CA LEU A 223 5.10 -19.02 11.93
C LEU A 223 4.48 -19.90 10.82
N ASN A 224 4.23 -19.31 9.66
CA ASN A 224 3.64 -19.98 8.51
C ASN A 224 4.68 -20.46 7.48
N ALA A 225 5.97 -20.45 7.81
CA ALA A 225 7.05 -20.85 6.90
C ALA A 225 6.86 -22.23 6.28
N GLU A 226 6.42 -23.22 7.11
CA GLU A 226 6.19 -24.59 6.63
C GLU A 226 5.09 -24.64 5.55
N VAL A 227 4.03 -23.84 5.70
CA VAL A 227 2.95 -23.73 4.69
C VAL A 227 3.46 -23.13 3.40
N TYR A 228 4.30 -22.10 3.50
CA TYR A 228 4.79 -21.37 2.31
C TYR A 228 5.92 -22.11 1.58
N THR A 229 6.79 -22.80 2.33
CA THR A 229 8.07 -23.34 1.80
C THR A 229 8.24 -24.85 1.96
N GLY A 230 7.38 -25.49 2.77
CA GLY A 230 7.56 -26.88 3.18
C GLY A 230 8.58 -27.08 4.31
N THR A 231 9.17 -25.99 4.82
CA THR A 231 10.21 -26.06 5.88
C THR A 231 9.82 -25.15 7.04
N PRO A 232 9.68 -25.66 8.28
CA PRO A 232 9.34 -24.84 9.44
C PRO A 232 10.50 -23.93 9.85
N ALA A 233 10.16 -22.79 10.47
CA ALA A 233 11.11 -21.80 10.99
C ALA A 233 10.85 -21.44 12.46
N TRP A 234 10.52 -22.43 13.31
CA TRP A 234 10.10 -22.22 14.70
C TRP A 234 11.10 -21.46 15.56
N ASP A 235 12.41 -21.71 15.36
CA ASP A 235 13.45 -20.97 16.09
C ASP A 235 13.41 -19.47 15.76
N LYS A 236 13.10 -19.12 14.50
CA LYS A 236 12.95 -17.74 14.09
C LYS A 236 11.71 -17.07 14.64
N VAL A 237 10.62 -17.82 14.81
CA VAL A 237 9.41 -17.33 15.50
C VAL A 237 9.74 -16.92 16.92
N VAL A 238 10.44 -17.78 17.67
CA VAL A 238 10.85 -17.49 19.04
C VAL A 238 11.80 -16.30 19.09
N GLU A 239 12.83 -16.28 18.24
CA GLU A 239 13.83 -15.21 18.18
C GLU A 239 13.18 -13.81 17.93
N THR A 240 12.21 -13.72 17.02
CA THR A 240 11.56 -12.45 16.69
C THR A 240 10.50 -12.06 17.73
N ALA A 241 9.74 -13.00 18.25
CA ALA A 241 8.78 -12.76 19.33
C ALA A 241 9.45 -12.32 20.63
N ASP A 242 10.56 -12.97 21.00
CA ASP A 242 11.33 -12.64 22.20
C ASP A 242 11.90 -11.22 22.16
N GLN A 243 12.27 -10.69 20.98
CA GLN A 243 12.68 -9.30 20.85
C GLN A 243 11.56 -8.33 21.24
N ILE A 244 10.30 -8.63 20.87
CA ILE A 244 9.15 -7.81 21.22
C ILE A 244 8.84 -7.95 22.72
N ILE A 245 8.75 -9.18 23.22
CA ILE A 245 8.41 -9.48 24.61
C ILE A 245 9.44 -8.87 25.57
N ASN A 246 10.73 -9.09 25.29
CA ASN A 246 11.82 -8.62 26.15
C ASN A 246 12.09 -7.10 26.05
N SER A 247 11.44 -6.41 25.10
CA SER A 247 11.53 -4.94 25.02
C SER A 247 10.91 -4.25 26.25
N GLY A 248 9.90 -4.89 26.88
CA GLY A 248 9.14 -4.30 27.97
C GLY A 248 8.23 -3.13 27.56
N ILE A 249 8.08 -2.90 26.25
CA ILE A 249 7.24 -1.82 25.69
C ILE A 249 5.77 -2.22 25.67
N PHE A 250 5.53 -3.50 25.39
CA PHE A 250 4.19 -4.05 25.21
C PHE A 250 3.74 -4.87 26.44
N GLU A 251 2.47 -4.78 26.77
CA GLU A 251 1.84 -5.48 27.88
C GLU A 251 0.46 -5.94 27.42
N LEU A 252 0.03 -7.13 27.86
CA LEU A 252 -1.35 -7.57 27.66
C LEU A 252 -2.31 -6.63 28.40
N ALA A 253 -3.44 -6.30 27.78
CA ALA A 253 -4.50 -5.53 28.43
C ALA A 253 -5.00 -6.27 29.68
N LYS A 254 -5.35 -5.53 30.71
CA LYS A 254 -5.84 -6.11 31.95
C LYS A 254 -7.13 -6.91 31.75
N ASP A 255 -8.04 -6.33 30.98
CA ASP A 255 -9.27 -6.96 30.54
C ASP A 255 -9.28 -7.05 29.01
N PHE A 256 -9.62 -8.20 28.45
CA PHE A 256 -9.66 -8.41 26.99
C PHE A 256 -10.58 -7.41 26.29
N SER A 257 -11.68 -7.00 26.96
CA SER A 257 -12.62 -6.01 26.45
C SER A 257 -12.00 -4.60 26.23
N ASP A 258 -10.90 -4.28 26.93
CA ASP A 258 -10.23 -2.98 26.80
C ASP A 258 -9.69 -2.78 25.37
N ASN A 259 -9.40 -3.88 24.65
CA ASN A 259 -8.96 -3.85 23.25
C ASN A 259 -10.05 -3.38 22.26
N PHE A 260 -11.32 -3.29 22.71
CA PHE A 260 -12.48 -3.03 21.85
C PHE A 260 -13.29 -1.81 22.29
N THR A 261 -12.74 -0.99 23.17
CA THR A 261 -13.41 0.24 23.60
C THR A 261 -13.22 1.37 22.58
N PRO A 262 -14.18 2.32 22.46
CA PRO A 262 -14.03 3.46 21.55
C PRO A 262 -12.83 4.37 21.88
N GLU A 263 -12.36 4.33 23.12
CA GLU A 263 -11.23 5.11 23.62
C GLU A 263 -9.90 4.37 23.48
N MET A 264 -9.89 3.17 22.91
CA MET A 264 -8.68 2.38 22.71
C MET A 264 -7.77 3.06 21.70
N ASP A 265 -6.56 3.38 22.14
CA ASP A 265 -5.46 3.86 21.34
C ASP A 265 -4.11 3.39 21.92
N TYR A 266 -3.00 3.73 21.28
CA TYR A 266 -1.66 3.33 21.72
C TYR A 266 -1.30 3.86 23.13
N SER A 267 -1.91 4.94 23.59
CA SER A 267 -1.66 5.52 24.92
C SER A 267 -2.42 4.81 26.04
N ASN A 268 -3.56 4.23 25.70
CA ASN A 268 -4.45 3.52 26.64
C ASN A 268 -4.19 2.02 26.68
N ASN A 269 -3.75 1.44 25.57
CA ASN A 269 -3.58 0.01 25.41
C ASN A 269 -2.23 -0.34 24.78
N LYS A 270 -1.35 -0.89 25.59
CA LYS A 270 -0.01 -1.30 25.18
C LYS A 270 0.03 -2.68 24.51
N GLU A 271 -1.10 -3.36 24.35
CA GLU A 271 -1.16 -4.65 23.64
C GLU A 271 -1.05 -4.45 22.12
N VAL A 272 -1.46 -3.28 21.62
CA VAL A 272 -1.46 -2.98 20.18
C VAL A 272 -0.04 -2.66 19.69
N ILE A 273 0.48 -3.51 18.78
CA ILE A 273 1.80 -3.34 18.16
C ILE A 273 1.71 -2.47 16.91
N PHE A 274 0.70 -2.69 16.08
CA PHE A 274 0.44 -1.95 14.85
C PHE A 274 -1.07 -1.74 14.68
N ALA A 275 -1.46 -0.55 14.26
CA ALA A 275 -2.86 -0.20 14.03
C ALA A 275 -3.06 0.40 12.65
N VAL A 276 -4.15 0.03 11.99
CA VAL A 276 -4.67 0.77 10.84
C VAL A 276 -5.56 1.89 11.37
N VAL A 277 -5.16 3.13 11.11
CA VAL A 277 -5.83 4.30 11.69
C VAL A 277 -7.09 4.63 10.92
N TYR A 278 -8.24 4.60 11.62
CA TYR A 278 -9.51 5.13 11.16
C TYR A 278 -9.84 6.36 12.01
N ASP A 279 -10.00 7.51 11.40
CA ASP A 279 -10.29 8.77 12.06
C ASP A 279 -11.56 9.39 11.50
N ARG A 280 -12.47 9.81 12.38
CA ARG A 280 -13.77 10.34 11.99
C ARG A 280 -13.69 11.62 11.13
N LEU A 281 -12.62 12.38 11.26
CA LEU A 281 -12.46 13.67 10.57
C LEU A 281 -11.58 13.56 9.33
N TYR A 282 -10.57 12.70 9.38
CA TYR A 282 -9.49 12.65 8.38
C TYR A 282 -9.35 11.29 7.68
N GLY A 283 -10.12 10.30 8.06
CA GLY A 283 -9.88 8.95 7.58
C GLY A 283 -11.04 7.96 7.71
N GLY A 284 -12.26 8.45 7.72
CA GLY A 284 -13.45 7.60 7.75
C GLY A 284 -13.82 7.06 6.39
#